data_4b9b431872b4d51fdb3f51b47f05fe99
#
_entry.id   4b9b431872b4d51fdb3f51b47f05fe99
#
_cell.length_a   1.000
_cell.length_b   1.000
_cell.length_c   1.000
_cell.angle_alpha   90.00
_cell.angle_beta   90.00
_cell.angle_gamma   90.00
#
_symmetry.space_group_name_H-M   'P 1'
#
loop_
_entity.id
_entity.type
_entity.pdbx_description
1 polymer ?
#
loop_
_entity_poly.entity_id
_entity_poly.type
_entity_poly.pdbx_seq_one_letter_code
_entity_poly.pdbx_strand_id
1 'polypeptide(L)'
;DLLESRGLGDVYKRQDMVREHLADFKIEQINFSMTNKNVARGLHLQINPPMGKMMRLVKGRAILFAFDCRRTNSEIKKIHYFEVNKDSNTIVWAPYYFARGFISLEDETLIEYLCTSRYNKDGEYAIKFFDQDLDHPYHDNYKLSEKDMNAMSVRDWFSLNIDL
;
A
#
# COMPACT_ATOMS: atom_id res chain seq x y z
N ASP A 1 -15.31 -15.86 32.87
CA ASP A 1 -15.25 -14.39 32.66
C ASP A 1 -13.94 -13.86 32.10
N LEU A 2 -12.81 -14.43 32.44
CA LEU A 2 -11.52 -14.03 31.90
C LEU A 2 -11.34 -14.48 30.42
N LEU A 3 -11.98 -15.55 30.01
CA LEU A 3 -11.96 -16.05 28.63
C LEU A 3 -12.87 -15.22 27.70
N GLU A 4 -14.00 -14.75 28.23
CA GLU A 4 -14.90 -13.88 27.46
C GLU A 4 -14.32 -12.49 27.21
N SER A 5 -13.62 -11.92 28.21
CA SER A 5 -13.06 -10.58 28.06
C SER A 5 -11.83 -10.51 27.15
N ARG A 6 -11.04 -11.59 27.05
CA ARG A 6 -9.80 -11.59 26.25
C ARG A 6 -9.96 -12.08 24.82
N GLY A 7 -10.85 -13.02 24.57
CA GLY A 7 -11.05 -13.58 23.24
C GLY A 7 -12.09 -12.80 22.42
N LEU A 8 -13.31 -12.80 22.88
CA LEU A 8 -14.45 -12.22 22.16
C LEU A 8 -14.45 -10.69 22.19
N GLY A 9 -14.04 -10.06 23.28
CA GLY A 9 -14.01 -8.61 23.40
C GLY A 9 -13.02 -7.96 22.42
N ASP A 10 -11.84 -8.54 22.24
CA ASP A 10 -10.83 -8.02 21.31
C ASP A 10 -11.25 -8.18 19.85
N VAL A 11 -11.86 -9.31 19.50
CA VAL A 11 -12.40 -9.53 18.15
C VAL A 11 -13.55 -8.57 17.88
N TYR A 12 -14.42 -8.30 18.83
CA TYR A 12 -15.54 -7.37 18.69
C TYR A 12 -15.07 -5.93 18.53
N LYS A 13 -14.10 -5.49 19.33
CA LYS A 13 -13.51 -4.15 19.20
C LYS A 13 -12.84 -3.92 17.84
N ARG A 14 -12.16 -4.93 17.30
CA ARG A 14 -11.56 -4.85 15.95
C ARG A 14 -12.61 -4.78 14.84
N GLN A 15 -13.72 -5.48 15.00
CA GLN A 15 -14.84 -5.40 14.06
C GLN A 15 -15.51 -4.03 14.07
N ASP A 16 -15.67 -3.43 15.25
CA ASP A 16 -16.26 -2.10 15.39
C ASP A 16 -15.34 -1.03 14.76
N MET A 17 -14.04 -1.12 15.01
CA MET A 17 -13.05 -0.23 14.38
C MET A 17 -13.05 -0.37 12.84
N VAL A 18 -13.15 -1.60 12.32
CA VAL A 18 -13.24 -1.84 10.87
C VAL A 18 -14.54 -1.26 10.32
N ARG A 19 -15.67 -1.44 11.02
CA ARG A 19 -16.98 -0.88 10.59
C ARG A 19 -16.98 0.64 10.63
N GLU A 20 -16.40 1.25 11.65
CA GLU A 20 -16.34 2.69 11.83
C GLU A 20 -15.50 3.37 10.73
N HIS A 21 -14.36 2.78 10.37
CA HIS A 21 -13.42 3.38 9.43
C HIS A 21 -13.50 2.82 8.00
N LEU A 22 -14.15 1.67 7.82
CA LEU A 22 -14.22 0.92 6.57
C LEU A 22 -15.65 0.40 6.30
N ALA A 23 -16.68 1.19 6.65
CA ALA A 23 -18.09 0.76 6.61
C ALA A 23 -18.52 0.11 5.28
N ASP A 24 -17.97 0.59 4.16
CA ASP A 24 -18.25 0.10 2.81
C ASP A 24 -17.12 -0.79 2.24
N PHE A 25 -16.23 -1.29 3.11
CA PHE A 25 -15.12 -2.12 2.67
C PHE A 25 -15.61 -3.49 2.22
N LYS A 26 -15.61 -3.71 0.92
CA LYS A 26 -15.92 -4.99 0.29
C LYS A 26 -14.68 -5.53 -0.40
N ILE A 27 -14.31 -6.77 -0.09
CA ILE A 27 -13.19 -7.45 -0.73
C ILE A 27 -13.69 -8.10 -2.02
N GLU A 28 -13.13 -7.68 -3.16
CA GLU A 28 -13.40 -8.23 -4.47
C GLU A 28 -12.26 -9.10 -4.99
N GLN A 29 -11.04 -8.93 -4.46
CA GLN A 29 -9.86 -9.67 -4.88
C GLN A 29 -8.85 -9.78 -3.74
N ILE A 30 -8.19 -10.93 -3.65
CA ILE A 30 -7.08 -11.17 -2.72
C ILE A 30 -5.83 -11.49 -3.54
N ASN A 31 -4.73 -10.81 -3.27
CA ASN A 31 -3.45 -11.04 -3.92
C ASN A 31 -2.37 -11.36 -2.89
N PHE A 32 -1.44 -12.20 -3.32
CA PHE A 32 -0.20 -12.47 -2.58
C PHE A 32 0.99 -12.11 -3.44
N SER A 33 1.98 -11.43 -2.86
CA SER A 33 3.25 -11.12 -3.51
C SER A 33 4.40 -11.69 -2.71
N MET A 34 5.05 -12.73 -3.26
CA MET A 34 6.30 -13.26 -2.72
C MET A 34 7.46 -12.54 -3.40
N THR A 35 8.43 -12.06 -2.61
CA THR A 35 9.48 -11.17 -3.09
C THR A 35 10.78 -11.44 -2.33
N ASN A 36 11.90 -11.50 -3.06
CA ASN A 36 13.22 -11.65 -2.48
C ASN A 36 13.71 -10.35 -1.86
N LYS A 37 14.73 -10.47 -1.02
CA LYS A 37 15.39 -9.35 -0.36
C LYS A 37 15.89 -8.29 -1.36
N ASN A 38 15.87 -7.04 -0.95
CA ASN A 38 16.32 -5.87 -1.72
C ASN A 38 15.55 -5.64 -3.02
N VAL A 39 14.28 -6.02 -3.06
CA VAL A 39 13.37 -5.70 -4.17
C VAL A 39 12.34 -4.69 -3.69
N ALA A 40 12.14 -3.62 -4.45
CA ALA A 40 11.04 -2.68 -4.29
C ALA A 40 9.97 -2.94 -5.35
N ARG A 41 8.70 -2.79 -4.98
CA ARG A 41 7.53 -2.90 -5.87
C ARG A 41 6.61 -1.72 -5.65
N GLY A 42 6.19 -1.07 -6.71
CA GLY A 42 5.31 0.09 -6.66
C GLY A 42 5.97 1.34 -7.22
N LEU A 43 5.43 2.51 -6.99
CA LEU A 43 4.13 2.77 -6.32
C LEU A 43 2.97 2.62 -7.32
N HIS A 44 1.98 1.83 -6.96
CA HIS A 44 0.85 1.56 -7.85
C HIS A 44 -0.48 2.03 -7.24
N LEU A 45 -1.36 2.57 -8.08
CA LEU A 45 -2.75 2.84 -7.76
C LEU A 45 -3.64 2.45 -8.94
N GLN A 46 -4.91 2.18 -8.68
CA GLN A 46 -5.91 1.94 -9.70
C GLN A 46 -7.12 2.84 -9.41
N ILE A 47 -7.50 3.60 -10.42
CA ILE A 47 -8.60 4.57 -10.33
C ILE A 47 -9.85 4.15 -11.11
N ASN A 48 -9.73 3.19 -12.04
CA ASN A 48 -10.87 2.69 -12.81
C ASN A 48 -10.84 1.16 -12.95
N PRO A 49 -11.74 0.40 -12.25
CA PRO A 49 -12.52 0.89 -11.11
C PRO A 49 -11.62 1.28 -9.93
N PRO A 50 -12.07 2.19 -9.05
CA PRO A 50 -11.28 2.60 -7.90
C PRO A 50 -10.93 1.42 -7.00
N MET A 51 -9.63 1.28 -6.63
CA MET A 51 -9.15 0.15 -5.82
C MET A 51 -8.41 0.62 -4.59
N GLY A 52 -9.05 0.53 -3.44
CA GLY A 52 -8.37 0.56 -2.14
C GLY A 52 -7.70 -0.79 -1.84
N LYS A 53 -6.62 -0.78 -1.08
CA LYS A 53 -5.93 -2.01 -0.64
C LYS A 53 -5.64 -1.97 0.84
N MET A 54 -5.93 -3.08 1.50
CA MET A 54 -5.44 -3.38 2.82
C MET A 54 -4.23 -4.29 2.67
N MET A 55 -3.09 -3.87 3.22
CA MET A 55 -1.82 -4.57 3.09
C MET A 55 -1.39 -5.10 4.44
N ARG A 56 -0.96 -6.36 4.50
CA ARG A 56 -0.29 -6.93 5.67
C ARG A 56 0.87 -7.84 5.28
N LEU A 57 1.85 -7.90 6.16
CA LEU A 57 2.93 -8.86 6.07
C LEU A 57 2.44 -10.23 6.56
N VAL A 58 2.66 -11.28 5.76
CA VAL A 58 2.39 -12.68 6.12
C VAL A 58 3.66 -13.38 6.55
N LYS A 59 4.80 -13.10 5.88
CA LYS A 59 6.11 -13.71 6.15
C LYS A 59 7.23 -12.71 5.84
N GLY A 60 8.33 -12.77 6.59
CA GLY A 60 9.55 -12.01 6.35
C GLY A 60 9.56 -10.64 7.03
N ARG A 61 10.17 -9.65 6.39
CA ARG A 61 10.27 -8.24 6.81
C ARG A 61 10.12 -7.31 5.62
N ALA A 62 9.40 -6.24 5.80
CA ALA A 62 9.18 -5.26 4.73
C ALA A 62 9.02 -3.85 5.26
N ILE A 63 9.11 -2.88 4.35
CA ILE A 63 8.65 -1.51 4.56
C ILE A 63 7.49 -1.30 3.60
N LEU A 64 6.31 -1.03 4.13
CA LEU A 64 5.11 -0.72 3.35
C LEU A 64 5.05 0.79 3.11
N PHE A 65 4.64 1.20 1.91
CA PHE A 65 4.55 2.61 1.52
C PHE A 65 3.15 2.97 1.04
N ALA A 66 2.76 4.21 1.35
CA ALA A 66 1.53 4.82 0.85
C ALA A 66 1.78 6.30 0.53
N PHE A 67 1.51 6.71 -0.72
CA PHE A 67 1.65 8.07 -1.21
C PHE A 67 0.28 8.63 -1.60
N ASP A 68 -0.12 9.76 -1.01
CA ASP A 68 -1.38 10.44 -1.35
C ASP A 68 -1.27 11.13 -2.72
N CYS A 69 -2.04 10.64 -3.68
CA CYS A 69 -2.04 11.10 -5.06
C CYS A 69 -3.03 12.23 -5.34
N ARG A 70 -3.78 12.67 -4.33
CA ARG A 70 -4.71 13.80 -4.48
C ARG A 70 -3.96 15.12 -4.58
N ARG A 71 -4.51 16.05 -5.34
CA ARG A 71 -4.02 17.43 -5.37
C ARG A 71 -4.30 18.10 -4.04
N THR A 72 -3.24 18.46 -3.34
CA THR A 72 -3.30 19.27 -2.14
C THR A 72 -2.54 20.57 -2.40
N ASN A 73 -2.90 21.64 -1.69
CA ASN A 73 -2.18 22.91 -1.75
C ASN A 73 -0.79 22.84 -1.08
N SER A 74 -0.41 21.69 -0.55
CA SER A 74 0.90 21.45 0.04
C SER A 74 1.95 21.17 -1.04
N GLU A 75 3.05 21.93 -1.03
CA GLU A 75 4.21 21.69 -1.89
C GLU A 75 4.96 20.39 -1.52
N ILE A 76 4.80 19.91 -0.29
CA ILE A 76 5.51 18.73 0.23
C ILE A 76 4.78 17.45 -0.17
N LYS A 77 5.40 16.66 -1.02
CA LYS A 77 4.91 15.34 -1.45
C LYS A 77 5.32 14.27 -0.43
N LYS A 78 4.59 14.22 0.67
CA LYS A 78 4.88 13.32 1.78
C LYS A 78 4.45 11.89 1.47
N ILE A 79 5.40 10.96 1.60
CA ILE A 79 5.14 9.53 1.56
C ILE A 79 5.08 8.97 2.99
N HIS A 80 4.08 8.16 3.27
CA HIS A 80 3.98 7.42 4.53
C HIS A 80 4.66 6.06 4.38
N TYR A 81 5.39 5.62 5.41
CA TYR A 81 6.01 4.31 5.41
C TYR A 81 5.93 3.65 6.79
N PHE A 82 5.87 2.32 6.77
CA PHE A 82 5.67 1.48 7.95
C PHE A 82 6.60 0.27 7.86
N GLU A 83 7.59 0.18 8.75
CA GLU A 83 8.39 -1.04 8.86
C GLU A 83 7.57 -2.13 9.57
N VAL A 84 7.50 -3.30 8.96
CA VAL A 84 6.73 -4.43 9.43
C VAL A 84 7.58 -5.70 9.45
N ASN A 85 7.38 -6.52 10.48
CA ASN A 85 8.03 -7.81 10.66
C ASN A 85 7.01 -8.85 11.15
N LYS A 86 7.45 -10.09 11.35
CA LYS A 86 6.58 -11.22 11.77
C LYS A 86 5.79 -10.97 13.08
N ASP A 87 6.31 -10.10 13.95
CA ASP A 87 5.70 -9.78 15.25
C ASP A 87 4.81 -8.53 15.17
N SER A 88 4.83 -7.86 14.01
CA SER A 88 3.98 -6.69 13.75
C SER A 88 2.54 -7.12 13.50
N ASN A 89 1.62 -6.66 14.35
CA ASN A 89 0.19 -6.78 14.10
C ASN A 89 -0.34 -5.62 13.25
N THR A 90 0.50 -5.09 12.36
CA THR A 90 0.21 -3.91 11.55
C THR A 90 -0.50 -4.30 10.27
N ILE A 91 -1.63 -3.65 10.03
CA ILE A 91 -2.34 -3.67 8.75
C ILE A 91 -2.40 -2.23 8.26
N VAL A 92 -2.00 -2.00 7.00
CA VAL A 92 -2.03 -0.68 6.37
C VAL A 92 -3.20 -0.63 5.40
N TRP A 93 -4.19 0.21 5.71
CA TRP A 93 -5.26 0.56 4.78
C TRP A 93 -4.85 1.78 3.95
N ALA A 94 -4.89 1.64 2.65
CA ALA A 94 -4.66 2.70 1.70
C ALA A 94 -5.87 2.80 0.74
N PRO A 95 -6.69 3.86 0.85
CA PRO A 95 -7.78 4.14 -0.08
C PRO A 95 -7.32 4.21 -1.54
N TYR A 96 -8.23 4.22 -2.50
CA TYR A 96 -7.93 4.16 -3.93
C TYR A 96 -7.05 5.30 -4.43
N TYR A 97 -7.10 6.46 -3.79
CA TYR A 97 -6.29 7.64 -4.13
C TYR A 97 -4.88 7.62 -3.54
N PHE A 98 -4.47 6.56 -2.86
CA PHE A 98 -3.08 6.33 -2.49
C PHE A 98 -2.38 5.41 -3.48
N ALA A 99 -1.22 5.81 -3.98
CA ALA A 99 -0.27 4.89 -4.60
C ALA A 99 0.49 4.10 -3.53
N ARG A 100 0.67 2.81 -3.74
CA ARG A 100 1.20 1.90 -2.71
C ARG A 100 2.34 1.07 -3.26
N GLY A 101 3.25 0.73 -2.36
CA GLY A 101 4.38 -0.12 -2.66
C GLY A 101 4.96 -0.74 -1.41
N PHE A 102 6.01 -1.52 -1.59
CA PHE A 102 6.80 -2.04 -0.48
C PHE A 102 8.23 -2.33 -0.90
N ILE A 103 9.11 -2.35 0.09
CA ILE A 103 10.48 -2.85 -0.02
C ILE A 103 10.58 -4.14 0.79
N SER A 104 11.08 -5.21 0.17
CA SER A 104 11.39 -6.45 0.87
C SER A 104 12.76 -6.38 1.53
N LEU A 105 12.83 -6.67 2.84
CA LEU A 105 14.05 -6.66 3.64
C LEU A 105 14.62 -8.08 3.88
N GLU A 106 13.84 -9.11 3.54
CA GLU A 106 14.23 -10.52 3.67
C GLU A 106 13.80 -11.30 2.43
N ASP A 107 14.46 -12.44 2.18
CA ASP A 107 14.05 -13.36 1.13
C ASP A 107 12.70 -14.00 1.46
N GLU A 108 11.96 -14.38 0.43
CA GLU A 108 10.61 -14.95 0.54
C GLU A 108 9.63 -14.09 1.36
N THR A 109 9.83 -12.77 1.37
CA THR A 109 8.87 -11.84 1.98
C THR A 109 7.53 -11.95 1.28
N LEU A 110 6.47 -12.24 2.04
CA LEU A 110 5.11 -12.44 1.55
C LEU A 110 4.19 -11.34 2.06
N ILE A 111 3.66 -10.55 1.13
CA ILE A 111 2.65 -9.52 1.40
C ILE A 111 1.30 -9.97 0.85
N GLU A 112 0.27 -9.87 1.69
CA GLU A 112 -1.12 -10.06 1.31
C GLU A 112 -1.80 -8.71 1.08
N TYR A 113 -2.64 -8.66 0.04
CA TYR A 113 -3.47 -7.50 -0.30
C TYR A 113 -4.93 -7.92 -0.37
N LEU A 114 -5.78 -7.27 0.42
CA LEU A 114 -7.22 -7.33 0.27
C LEU A 114 -7.65 -6.10 -0.54
N CYS A 115 -8.19 -6.33 -1.74
CA CYS A 115 -8.49 -5.29 -2.72
C CYS A 115 -10.00 -5.05 -2.80
N THR A 116 -10.42 -3.78 -2.89
CA THR A 116 -11.84 -3.39 -2.96
C THR A 116 -12.47 -3.51 -4.34
N SER A 117 -11.67 -3.76 -5.36
CA SER A 117 -12.14 -4.00 -6.74
C SER A 117 -11.25 -5.03 -7.43
N ARG A 118 -11.68 -5.52 -8.59
CA ARG A 118 -10.87 -6.38 -9.44
C ARG A 118 -9.80 -5.57 -10.15
N TYR A 119 -8.68 -6.24 -10.44
CA TYR A 119 -7.60 -5.65 -11.21
C TYR A 119 -8.06 -5.30 -12.64
N ASN A 120 -7.74 -4.07 -13.05
CA ASN A 120 -7.92 -3.59 -14.40
C ASN A 120 -6.65 -2.88 -14.86
N LYS A 121 -5.98 -3.46 -15.87
CA LYS A 121 -4.73 -2.93 -16.40
C LYS A 121 -4.89 -1.50 -16.94
N ASP A 122 -6.02 -1.20 -17.58
CA ASP A 122 -6.27 0.10 -18.23
C ASP A 122 -6.59 1.21 -17.22
N GLY A 123 -6.94 0.82 -15.99
CA GLY A 123 -7.20 1.76 -14.89
C GLY A 123 -6.05 1.89 -13.89
N GLU A 124 -4.93 1.16 -14.12
CA GLU A 124 -3.78 1.15 -13.24
C GLU A 124 -2.74 2.19 -13.65
N TYR A 125 -2.18 2.87 -12.65
CA TYR A 125 -1.06 3.80 -12.81
C TYR A 125 0.10 3.37 -11.92
N ALA A 126 1.32 3.65 -12.42
CA ALA A 126 2.56 3.45 -11.68
C ALA A 126 3.31 4.78 -11.58
N ILE A 127 3.73 5.13 -10.36
CA ILE A 127 4.54 6.32 -10.04
C ILE A 127 5.92 5.84 -9.62
N LYS A 128 6.99 6.51 -10.04
CA LYS A 128 8.36 6.15 -9.68
C LYS A 128 8.54 6.05 -8.18
N PHE A 129 9.04 4.89 -7.73
CA PHE A 129 9.25 4.61 -6.32
C PHE A 129 10.29 5.57 -5.71
N PHE A 130 11.40 5.78 -6.40
CA PHE A 130 12.51 6.67 -6.00
C PHE A 130 12.46 7.98 -6.79
N ASP A 131 11.32 8.66 -6.75
CA ASP A 131 11.18 9.96 -7.39
C ASP A 131 11.82 11.06 -6.51
N GLN A 132 12.53 11.99 -7.15
CA GLN A 132 13.19 13.11 -6.45
C GLN A 132 12.23 14.05 -5.72
N ASP A 133 10.97 14.09 -6.14
CA ASP A 133 9.93 14.92 -5.55
C ASP A 133 9.20 14.21 -4.38
N LEU A 134 9.64 12.97 -4.02
CA LEU A 134 9.16 12.23 -2.85
C LEU A 134 10.16 12.36 -1.70
N ASP A 135 9.66 12.81 -0.56
CA ASP A 135 10.46 12.86 0.68
C ASP A 135 10.36 11.50 1.39
N HIS A 136 11.34 10.61 1.14
CA HIS A 136 11.48 9.37 1.88
C HIS A 136 12.97 9.02 2.13
N PRO A 137 13.27 8.31 3.23
CA PRO A 137 14.65 8.11 3.69
C PRO A 137 15.41 6.98 2.97
N TYR A 138 14.79 6.32 1.99
CA TYR A 138 15.37 5.15 1.32
C TYR A 138 15.96 5.53 -0.02
N HIS A 139 17.10 4.92 -0.38
CA HIS A 139 17.84 5.20 -1.61
C HIS A 139 17.52 4.17 -2.69
N ASP A 140 17.93 4.44 -3.93
CA ASP A 140 17.66 3.69 -5.15
C ASP A 140 18.43 2.36 -5.30
N ASN A 141 19.01 1.83 -4.21
CA ASN A 141 19.79 0.59 -4.22
C ASN A 141 18.95 -0.71 -4.27
N TYR A 142 17.64 -0.58 -4.46
CA TYR A 142 16.73 -1.71 -4.54
C TYR A 142 16.44 -2.09 -5.98
N LYS A 143 16.25 -3.39 -6.23
CA LYS A 143 15.83 -3.88 -7.54
C LYS A 143 14.37 -3.52 -7.80
N LEU A 144 14.09 -3.00 -8.97
CA LEU A 144 12.76 -2.69 -9.47
C LEU A 144 12.40 -3.59 -10.67
N SER A 145 11.11 -3.82 -10.90
CA SER A 145 10.65 -4.39 -12.17
C SER A 145 10.84 -3.38 -13.32
N GLU A 146 10.89 -3.86 -14.57
CA GLU A 146 10.93 -2.99 -15.74
C GLU A 146 9.76 -1.98 -15.76
N LYS A 147 8.57 -2.43 -15.37
CA LYS A 147 7.39 -1.59 -15.22
C LYS A 147 7.61 -0.45 -14.21
N ASP A 148 8.20 -0.77 -13.05
CA ASP A 148 8.41 0.20 -11.97
C ASP A 148 9.56 1.17 -12.31
N MET A 149 10.57 0.71 -13.03
CA MET A 149 11.65 1.58 -13.55
C MET A 149 11.12 2.60 -14.57
N ASN A 150 10.18 2.20 -15.41
CA ASN A 150 9.57 3.05 -16.45
C ASN A 150 8.30 3.77 -16.00
N ALA A 151 8.00 3.75 -14.68
CA ALA A 151 6.86 4.45 -14.12
C ALA A 151 6.96 5.98 -14.32
N MET A 152 5.83 6.67 -14.31
CA MET A 152 5.79 8.13 -14.45
C MET A 152 6.37 8.84 -13.21
N SER A 153 6.89 10.06 -13.40
CA SER A 153 7.31 10.88 -12.28
C SER A 153 6.12 11.39 -11.47
N VAL A 154 6.38 11.81 -10.24
CA VAL A 154 5.36 12.49 -9.40
C VAL A 154 4.85 13.75 -10.11
N ARG A 155 5.73 14.49 -10.79
CA ARG A 155 5.36 15.69 -11.55
C ARG A 155 4.43 15.35 -12.72
N ASP A 156 4.74 14.30 -13.48
CA ASP A 156 3.90 13.85 -14.58
C ASP A 156 2.53 13.41 -14.09
N TRP A 157 2.47 12.68 -12.96
CA TRP A 157 1.20 12.30 -12.33
C TRP A 157 0.31 13.52 -12.07
N PHE A 158 0.84 14.56 -11.43
CA PHE A 158 0.06 15.76 -11.13
C PHE A 158 -0.29 16.59 -12.37
N SER A 159 0.43 16.41 -13.48
CA SER A 159 0.11 17.06 -14.76
C SER A 159 -1.11 16.46 -15.47
N LEU A 160 -1.48 15.20 -15.15
CA LEU A 160 -2.64 14.52 -15.75
C LEU A 160 -3.97 15.16 -15.38
N ASN A 161 -4.03 16.01 -14.36
CA ASN A 161 -5.24 16.68 -13.87
C ASN A 161 -6.38 15.72 -13.51
N ILE A 162 -6.06 14.53 -13.01
CA ILE A 162 -7.04 13.56 -12.54
C ILE A 162 -7.62 14.06 -11.22
N ASP A 163 -8.95 14.09 -11.13
CA ASP A 163 -9.68 14.38 -9.90
C ASP A 163 -9.94 13.06 -9.15
N LEU A 164 -9.46 12.96 -7.88
CA LEU A 164 -9.49 11.76 -7.03
C LEU A 164 -10.36 11.97 -5.79
#